data_6dff53c8960e558116f164cf0ef4ae1a
#
_entry.id   6dff53c8960e558116f164cf0ef4ae1a
#
_cell.length_a   1.000
_cell.length_b   1.000
_cell.length_c   1.000
_cell.angle_alpha   90.00
_cell.angle_beta   90.00
_cell.angle_gamma   90.00
#
_symmetry.space_group_name_H-M   'P 1'
#
loop_
_entity.id
_entity.type
_entity.pdbx_description
1 polymer ?
#
loop_
_entity_poly.entity_id
_entity_poly.type
_entity_poly.pdbx_seq_one_letter_code
_entity_poly.pdbx_strand_id
1 'polypeptide(L)'
;MSLFSSLKSIFSGGEAKPKEPEAMPSVEYNGFTITPAPAQEDTGFRINGTITKGDQTHAFIRADTLPSADSCAQEMIRKAKQMIDQQGDRIF
;
A
#
# COMPACT_ATOMS: atom_id res chain seq x y z
N MET A 1 -24.27 -8.81 -9.40
CA MET A 1 -23.63 -9.39 -8.64
C MET A 1 -22.91 -10.53 -9.07
N SER A 2 -23.52 -11.51 -9.60
CA SER A 2 -22.78 -12.63 -10.01
C SER A 2 -21.77 -12.31 -11.06
N LEU A 3 -21.99 -11.31 -11.87
CA LEU A 3 -21.03 -10.97 -12.87
C LEU A 3 -19.69 -10.55 -12.28
N PHE A 4 -19.74 -9.76 -11.26
CA PHE A 4 -18.52 -9.34 -10.63
C PHE A 4 -17.82 -10.51 -9.99
N SER A 5 -18.57 -11.38 -9.37
CA SER A 5 -17.97 -12.53 -8.75
C SER A 5 -17.29 -13.40 -9.77
N SER A 6 -17.94 -13.58 -10.90
CA SER A 6 -17.34 -14.40 -11.93
C SER A 6 -16.07 -13.79 -12.45
N LEU A 7 -16.07 -12.51 -12.65
CA LEU A 7 -14.87 -11.87 -13.13
C LEU A 7 -13.74 -12.00 -12.15
N LYS A 8 -14.04 -11.87 -10.88
CA LYS A 8 -13.02 -12.03 -9.89
C LYS A 8 -12.47 -13.42 -9.91
N SER A 9 -13.32 -14.39 -10.05
CA SER A 9 -12.85 -15.76 -10.10
C SER A 9 -11.94 -15.97 -11.29
N ILE A 10 -12.30 -15.43 -12.41
CA ILE A 10 -11.48 -15.60 -13.59
C ILE A 10 -10.12 -14.97 -13.38
N PHE A 11 -10.11 -13.77 -12.87
CA PHE A 11 -8.84 -13.13 -12.66
C PHE A 11 -7.99 -13.82 -11.63
N SER A 12 -8.58 -14.28 -10.58
CA SER A 12 -7.77 -14.92 -9.59
C SER A 12 -7.52 -16.32 -9.98
N GLY A 13 -8.07 -16.73 -11.11
CA GLY A 13 -7.99 -18.09 -11.48
C GLY A 13 -6.64 -18.53 -11.86
N GLY A 14 -5.78 -18.38 -11.10
CA GLY A 14 -4.59 -19.04 -11.34
C GLY A 14 -3.70 -18.62 -12.39
N GLU A 15 -3.85 -17.56 -12.94
CA GLU A 15 -2.99 -17.22 -13.89
C GLU A 15 -1.75 -16.82 -13.34
N ALA A 16 -0.73 -17.05 -13.92
CA ALA A 16 0.55 -16.66 -13.48
C ALA A 16 0.70 -15.24 -13.72
N LYS A 17 0.18 -14.42 -12.94
CA LYS A 17 0.34 -13.07 -13.18
C LYS A 17 1.42 -12.49 -12.37
N PRO A 18 1.91 -11.31 -12.73
CA PRO A 18 2.96 -10.65 -12.01
C PRO A 18 2.51 -10.42 -10.60
N LYS A 19 3.45 -10.39 -9.68
CA LYS A 19 3.11 -10.18 -8.34
C LYS A 19 2.58 -8.81 -8.14
N GLU A 20 1.45 -8.72 -7.51
CA GLU A 20 0.90 -7.45 -7.17
C GLU A 20 1.30 -7.09 -5.76
N PRO A 21 1.39 -5.81 -5.43
CA PRO A 21 1.72 -5.43 -4.07
C PRO A 21 0.70 -6.01 -3.11
N GLU A 22 1.19 -6.67 -2.08
CA GLU A 22 0.31 -7.27 -1.12
C GLU A 22 0.12 -6.34 0.03
N ALA A 23 -1.12 -6.06 0.39
CA ALA A 23 -1.40 -5.18 1.50
C ALA A 23 -1.00 -5.86 2.81
N MET A 24 -0.30 -5.15 3.64
CA MET A 24 0.10 -5.65 4.94
C MET A 24 -0.83 -5.04 5.98
N PRO A 25 -0.76 -5.49 7.24
CA PRO A 25 -1.66 -4.96 8.24
C PRO A 25 -1.58 -3.44 8.34
N SER A 26 -2.73 -2.80 8.43
CA SER A 26 -2.79 -1.36 8.50
C SER A 26 -2.42 -0.85 9.88
N VAL A 27 -1.93 0.38 9.92
CA VAL A 27 -1.59 1.02 11.16
C VAL A 27 -2.39 2.32 11.23
N GLU A 28 -2.96 2.62 12.38
CA GLU A 28 -3.69 3.86 12.55
C GLU A 28 -2.82 4.89 13.24
N TYR A 29 -2.87 6.13 12.75
CA TYR A 29 -2.06 7.19 13.28
C TYR A 29 -2.80 8.52 13.13
N ASN A 30 -3.14 9.16 14.22
CA ASN A 30 -3.81 10.47 14.21
C ASN A 30 -5.07 10.48 13.35
N GLY A 31 -5.83 9.40 13.38
CA GLY A 31 -7.06 9.30 12.60
C GLY A 31 -6.87 8.88 11.17
N PHE A 32 -5.63 8.67 10.76
CA PHE A 32 -5.35 8.19 9.42
C PHE A 32 -5.03 6.71 9.48
N THR A 33 -5.36 5.99 8.42
CA THR A 33 -5.03 4.56 8.32
C THR A 33 -3.94 4.41 7.27
N ILE A 34 -2.81 3.86 7.66
CA ILE A 34 -1.67 3.66 6.78
C ILE A 34 -1.60 2.19 6.42
N THR A 35 -1.74 1.87 5.15
CA THR A 35 -1.72 0.48 4.68
C THR A 35 -0.53 0.26 3.76
N PRO A 36 0.53 -0.35 4.25
CA PRO A 36 1.69 -0.62 3.40
C PRO A 36 1.39 -1.73 2.42
N ALA A 37 1.90 -1.61 1.23
CA ALA A 37 1.75 -2.65 0.21
C ALA A 37 3.02 -2.67 -0.63
N PRO A 38 4.13 -3.17 -0.07
CA PRO A 38 5.41 -3.15 -0.77
C PRO A 38 5.32 -3.82 -2.12
N ALA A 39 5.86 -3.17 -3.14
CA ALA A 39 5.83 -3.71 -4.49
C ALA A 39 7.15 -4.40 -4.79
N GLN A 40 7.10 -5.66 -5.13
CA GLN A 40 8.30 -6.43 -5.38
C GLN A 40 8.93 -6.04 -6.71
N GLU A 41 10.22 -5.77 -6.69
CA GLU A 41 10.95 -5.43 -7.89
C GLU A 41 12.26 -6.19 -7.92
N ASP A 42 13.00 -6.07 -9.02
CA ASP A 42 14.24 -6.79 -9.16
C ASP A 42 15.24 -6.43 -8.08
N THR A 43 15.26 -5.19 -7.65
CA THR A 43 16.24 -4.76 -6.69
C THR A 43 15.74 -4.80 -5.26
N GLY A 44 14.53 -5.27 -5.04
CA GLY A 44 13.98 -5.34 -3.68
C GLY A 44 12.52 -4.98 -3.67
N PHE A 45 12.08 -4.30 -2.63
CA PHE A 45 10.69 -3.92 -2.52
C PHE A 45 10.57 -2.41 -2.53
N ARG A 46 9.73 -1.90 -3.42
CA ARG A 46 9.53 -0.45 -3.51
C ARG A 46 8.51 -0.01 -2.47
N ILE A 47 8.73 1.14 -1.89
CA ILE A 47 7.81 1.70 -0.91
C ILE A 47 6.51 2.06 -1.61
N ASN A 48 5.43 1.44 -1.20
CA ASN A 48 4.13 1.61 -1.82
C ASN A 48 3.05 1.34 -0.78
N GLY A 49 1.95 2.03 -0.88
CA GLY A 49 0.85 1.82 0.04
C GLY A 49 -0.17 2.93 -0.09
N THR A 50 -1.06 3.01 0.87
CA THR A 50 -2.09 4.04 0.86
C THR A 50 -2.26 4.62 2.25
N ILE A 51 -2.67 5.88 2.29
CA ILE A 51 -3.06 6.54 3.52
C ILE A 51 -4.52 6.93 3.33
N THR A 52 -5.38 6.50 4.24
CA THR A 52 -6.79 6.81 4.12
C THR A 52 -7.32 7.50 5.35
N LYS A 53 -8.35 8.29 5.17
CA LYS A 53 -9.04 8.92 6.29
C LYS A 53 -10.46 9.15 5.84
N GLY A 54 -11.41 8.43 6.44
CA GLY A 54 -12.79 8.50 6.03
C GLY A 54 -12.92 8.07 4.58
N ASP A 55 -13.44 8.93 3.73
CA ASP A 55 -13.60 8.60 2.34
C ASP A 55 -12.41 9.00 1.48
N GLN A 56 -11.40 9.60 2.05
CA GLN A 56 -10.29 10.10 1.27
C GLN A 56 -9.15 9.10 1.24
N THR A 57 -8.49 9.01 0.13
CA THR A 57 -7.37 8.07 -0.06
C THR A 57 -6.24 8.76 -0.78
N HIS A 58 -5.04 8.55 -0.29
CA HIS A 58 -3.83 9.09 -0.91
C HIS A 58 -2.89 7.92 -1.22
N ALA A 59 -2.48 7.81 -2.46
CA ALA A 59 -1.53 6.77 -2.85
C ALA A 59 -0.13 7.23 -2.45
N PHE A 60 0.56 6.41 -1.66
CA PHE A 60 1.88 6.76 -1.16
C PHE A 60 2.88 5.88 -1.89
N ILE A 61 3.64 6.47 -2.80
CA ILE A 61 4.59 5.72 -3.61
C ILE A 61 5.90 6.46 -3.58
N ARG A 62 6.99 5.72 -3.33
CA ARG A 62 8.32 6.31 -3.35
C ARG A 62 9.20 5.45 -4.24
N ALA A 63 10.24 6.05 -4.78
CA ALA A 63 11.14 5.31 -5.65
C ALA A 63 12.13 4.45 -4.88
N ASP A 64 12.20 4.62 -3.58
CA ASP A 64 13.16 3.88 -2.77
C ASP A 64 12.81 2.41 -2.70
N THR A 65 13.81 1.55 -2.72
CA THR A 65 13.60 0.13 -2.56
C THR A 65 14.39 -0.35 -1.34
N LEU A 66 13.88 -1.41 -0.72
CA LEU A 66 14.51 -2.00 0.45
C LEU A 66 14.59 -3.51 0.26
N PRO A 67 15.52 -4.16 0.95
CA PRO A 67 15.74 -5.57 0.70
C PRO A 67 14.63 -6.51 1.13
N SER A 68 13.75 -6.09 2.01
CA SER A 68 12.69 -6.98 2.45
C SER A 68 11.37 -6.25 2.51
N ALA A 69 10.28 -7.01 2.42
CA ALA A 69 8.96 -6.44 2.50
C ALA A 69 8.70 -5.83 3.86
N ASP A 70 9.19 -6.47 4.92
CA ASP A 70 9.00 -5.95 6.27
C ASP A 70 9.70 -4.62 6.46
N SER A 71 10.94 -4.51 6.02
CA SER A 71 11.66 -3.26 6.12
C SER A 71 10.98 -2.18 5.31
N CYS A 72 10.49 -2.55 4.14
CA CYS A 72 9.83 -1.62 3.26
C CYS A 72 8.54 -1.11 3.90
N ALA A 73 7.77 -2.01 4.50
CA ALA A 73 6.55 -1.63 5.17
C ALA A 73 6.82 -0.69 6.33
N GLN A 74 7.83 -0.99 7.12
CA GLN A 74 8.16 -0.14 8.25
C GLN A 74 8.59 1.24 7.81
N GLU A 75 9.37 1.30 6.75
CA GLU A 75 9.83 2.58 6.23
C GLU A 75 8.67 3.37 5.65
N MET A 76 7.75 2.70 4.98
CA MET A 76 6.57 3.37 4.43
C MET A 76 5.74 3.96 5.57
N ILE A 77 5.56 3.21 6.64
CA ILE A 77 4.78 3.69 7.77
C ILE A 77 5.49 4.88 8.42
N ARG A 78 6.79 4.81 8.56
CA ARG A 78 7.54 5.90 9.18
C ARG A 78 7.42 7.18 8.36
N LYS A 79 7.58 7.05 7.05
CA LYS A 79 7.48 8.21 6.17
C LYS A 79 6.06 8.75 6.11
N ALA A 80 5.08 7.86 6.16
CA ALA A 80 3.69 8.28 6.16
C ALA A 80 3.35 9.05 7.43
N LYS A 81 3.83 8.59 8.57
CA LYS A 81 3.60 9.30 9.82
C LYS A 81 4.22 10.69 9.77
N GLN A 82 5.40 10.77 9.19
CA GLN A 82 6.07 12.04 9.06
C GLN A 82 5.27 12.99 8.18
N MET A 83 4.75 12.48 7.07
CA MET A 83 3.94 13.29 6.17
C MET A 83 2.66 13.75 6.87
N ILE A 84 2.02 12.88 7.63
CA ILE A 84 0.83 13.22 8.37
C ILE A 84 1.13 14.32 9.39
N ASP A 85 2.25 14.21 10.09
CA ASP A 85 2.62 15.22 11.06
C ASP A 85 2.87 16.57 10.41
N GLN A 86 3.40 16.58 9.22
CA GLN A 86 3.73 17.81 8.56
C GLN A 86 2.56 18.42 7.81
N GLN A 87 1.76 17.60 7.18
CA GLN A 87 0.71 18.10 6.30
C GLN A 87 -0.71 17.82 6.75
N GLY A 88 -0.91 16.77 7.52
CA GLY A 88 -2.25 16.42 7.97
C GLY A 88 -3.19 16.24 6.80
N ASP A 89 -4.36 16.85 6.86
CA ASP A 89 -5.36 16.67 5.82
C ASP A 89 -4.93 17.20 4.46
N ARG A 90 -3.84 17.92 4.40
CA ARG A 90 -3.41 18.44 3.12
C ARG A 90 -2.87 17.38 2.18
N ILE A 91 -2.63 16.18 2.65
CA ILE A 91 -2.13 15.13 1.80
C ILE A 91 -3.22 14.64 0.84
N PHE A 92 -4.47 14.97 1.06
CA PHE A 92 -5.55 14.53 0.18
C PHE A 92 -5.92 15.57 -0.88
#